data_7bf3c77b79a097b6ff1c180931a08951
#
_entry.id   7bf3c77b79a097b6ff1c180931a08951
#
_cell.length_a   1.000
_cell.length_b   1.000
_cell.length_c   1.000
_cell.angle_alpha   90.00
_cell.angle_beta   90.00
_cell.angle_gamma   90.00
#
_symmetry.space_group_name_H-M   'P 1'
#
loop_
_entity.id
_entity.type
_entity.pdbx_description
1 polymer ?
#
loop_
_entity_poly.entity_id
_entity_poly.type
_entity_poly.pdbx_seq_one_letter_code
_entity_poly.pdbx_strand_id
1 'polypeptide(L)'
;MRFTIYPILALVLLMPCARAQEADFSENRWVAILSVYDSFAEAKADAEKIAAKSKVPFSMEGRVFEKKRGLIYPDNFDDQVFAGQYVSRRFNETLIKDRETEYLSVERSDGYDGFKPGYYIVVAGIYESAKDARAQTKRFAAWAPTAYAKKTKISMGCMH
;
A
#
# COMPACT_ATOMS: atom_id res chain seq x y z
N MET A 1 60.39 -16.34 48.85
CA MET A 1 59.84 -15.82 47.58
C MET A 1 58.31 -15.92 47.63
N ARG A 2 57.63 -14.79 47.74
CA ARG A 2 56.14 -14.72 47.72
C ARG A 2 55.69 -14.18 46.38
N PHE A 3 55.03 -15.00 45.58
CA PHE A 3 54.43 -14.60 44.31
C PHE A 3 53.03 -14.03 44.56
N THR A 4 52.86 -12.75 44.32
CA THR A 4 51.58 -12.06 44.40
C THR A 4 50.90 -12.15 43.01
N ILE A 5 49.81 -12.91 42.92
CA ILE A 5 49.01 -13.02 41.72
C ILE A 5 47.98 -11.90 41.72
N TYR A 6 48.07 -10.97 40.74
CA TYR A 6 47.05 -9.93 40.53
C TYR A 6 45.93 -10.51 39.61
N PRO A 7 44.66 -10.39 40.00
CA PRO A 7 43.57 -10.74 39.10
C PRO A 7 43.36 -9.64 38.08
N ILE A 8 43.50 -9.97 36.79
CA ILE A 8 43.14 -9.09 35.69
C ILE A 8 41.61 -9.10 35.60
N LEU A 9 40.98 -8.01 36.00
CA LEU A 9 39.55 -7.78 35.85
C LEU A 9 39.22 -7.42 34.38
N ALA A 10 38.75 -8.39 33.61
CA ALA A 10 38.30 -8.17 32.23
C ALA A 10 36.97 -7.40 32.25
N LEU A 11 37.02 -6.12 31.97
CA LEU A 11 35.85 -5.25 31.79
C LEU A 11 35.24 -5.53 30.41
N VAL A 12 34.22 -6.39 30.34
CA VAL A 12 33.42 -6.62 29.13
C VAL A 12 32.53 -5.41 28.92
N LEU A 13 32.93 -4.52 28.01
CA LEU A 13 32.09 -3.44 27.51
C LEU A 13 30.92 -4.03 26.68
N LEU A 14 29.77 -4.16 27.31
CA LEU A 14 28.51 -4.37 26.63
C LEU A 14 28.17 -3.11 25.84
N MET A 15 28.59 -3.04 24.58
CA MET A 15 28.09 -2.03 23.66
C MET A 15 26.61 -2.33 23.38
N PRO A 16 25.67 -1.43 23.73
CA PRO A 16 24.29 -1.57 23.25
C PRO A 16 24.32 -1.49 21.74
N CYS A 17 23.90 -2.56 21.08
CA CYS A 17 23.65 -2.58 19.66
C CYS A 17 22.51 -1.55 19.41
N ALA A 18 22.88 -0.34 19.02
CA ALA A 18 21.91 0.66 18.58
C ALA A 18 21.26 0.08 17.34
N ARG A 19 20.03 -0.47 17.49
CA ARG A 19 19.16 -0.73 16.36
C ARG A 19 18.96 0.63 15.70
N ALA A 20 19.50 0.78 14.50
CA ALA A 20 19.13 1.88 13.63
C ALA A 20 17.60 1.80 13.52
N GLN A 21 16.89 2.78 14.08
CA GLN A 21 15.48 2.97 13.80
C GLN A 21 15.41 3.28 12.32
N GLU A 22 14.95 2.30 11.53
CA GLU A 22 14.53 2.59 10.16
C GLU A 22 13.51 3.71 10.27
N ALA A 23 13.84 4.86 9.70
CA ALA A 23 12.93 5.99 9.67
C ALA A 23 11.67 5.53 8.93
N ASP A 24 10.55 5.48 9.63
CA ASP A 24 9.25 5.15 9.05
C ASP A 24 8.82 6.30 8.13
N PHE A 25 9.16 6.18 6.84
CA PHE A 25 8.75 7.11 5.79
C PHE A 25 7.29 6.90 5.42
N SER A 26 6.40 6.88 6.42
CA SER A 26 4.97 6.81 6.19
C SER A 26 4.33 8.19 6.30
N GLU A 27 3.40 8.48 5.40
CA GLU A 27 2.67 9.72 5.40
C GLU A 27 1.15 9.50 5.46
N ASN A 28 0.45 10.47 6.07
CA ASN A 28 -1.00 10.47 6.07
C ASN A 28 -1.52 10.82 4.68
N ARG A 29 -2.34 9.93 4.12
CA ARG A 29 -2.99 10.10 2.81
C ARG A 29 -4.47 9.76 2.90
N TRP A 30 -5.22 10.13 1.87
CA TRP A 30 -6.64 9.84 1.73
C TRP A 30 -6.86 8.94 0.53
N VAL A 31 -7.45 7.77 0.77
CA VAL A 31 -7.78 6.80 -0.29
C VAL A 31 -9.24 7.02 -0.71
N ALA A 32 -9.47 7.20 -2.01
CA ALA A 32 -10.80 7.21 -2.61
C ALA A 32 -11.22 5.77 -2.92
N ILE A 33 -12.13 5.23 -2.12
CA ILE A 33 -12.62 3.86 -2.19
C ILE A 33 -13.99 3.88 -2.87
N LEU A 34 -14.16 3.08 -3.92
CA LEU A 34 -15.41 2.98 -4.67
C LEU A 34 -16.31 1.89 -4.13
N SER A 35 -15.75 0.73 -3.80
CA SER A 35 -16.48 -0.42 -3.27
C SER A 35 -15.56 -1.34 -2.46
N VAL A 36 -16.16 -2.26 -1.69
CA VAL A 36 -15.46 -3.19 -0.79
C VAL A 36 -16.10 -4.57 -0.93
N TYR A 37 -15.28 -5.61 -1.06
CA TYR A 37 -15.69 -7.01 -1.23
C TYR A 37 -14.83 -7.93 -0.36
N ASP A 38 -15.34 -9.09 -0.01
CA ASP A 38 -14.58 -10.17 0.59
C ASP A 38 -13.96 -11.11 -0.47
N SER A 39 -14.36 -10.97 -1.73
CA SER A 39 -13.89 -11.73 -2.87
C SER A 39 -13.12 -10.83 -3.86
N PHE A 40 -11.90 -11.27 -4.24
CA PHE A 40 -11.14 -10.61 -5.31
C PHE A 40 -11.89 -10.60 -6.65
N ALA A 41 -12.57 -11.71 -6.98
CA ALA A 41 -13.28 -11.84 -8.24
C ALA A 41 -14.41 -10.80 -8.37
N GLU A 42 -15.16 -10.57 -7.27
CA GLU A 42 -16.22 -9.56 -7.22
C GLU A 42 -15.66 -8.14 -7.29
N ALA A 43 -14.60 -7.86 -6.52
CA ALA A 43 -13.93 -6.55 -6.57
C ALA A 43 -13.41 -6.23 -7.97
N LYS A 44 -12.77 -7.23 -8.63
CA LYS A 44 -12.26 -7.07 -10.00
C LYS A 44 -13.38 -6.84 -11.01
N ALA A 45 -14.44 -7.63 -10.95
CA ALA A 45 -15.59 -7.48 -11.86
C ALA A 45 -16.26 -6.10 -11.71
N ASP A 46 -16.40 -5.61 -10.48
CA ASP A 46 -16.95 -4.27 -10.23
C ASP A 46 -16.01 -3.16 -10.72
N ALA A 47 -14.71 -3.28 -10.46
CA ALA A 47 -13.71 -2.33 -10.95
C ALA A 47 -13.73 -2.24 -12.50
N GLU A 48 -13.78 -3.37 -13.20
CA GLU A 48 -13.86 -3.43 -14.66
C GLU A 48 -15.18 -2.81 -15.19
N LYS A 49 -16.30 -3.07 -14.52
CA LYS A 49 -17.60 -2.46 -14.84
C LYS A 49 -17.60 -0.94 -14.66
N ILE A 50 -17.02 -0.45 -13.54
CA ILE A 50 -16.90 1.00 -13.29
C ILE A 50 -15.96 1.62 -14.32
N ALA A 51 -14.82 1.00 -14.62
CA ALA A 51 -13.85 1.45 -15.64
C ALA A 51 -14.50 1.61 -17.02
N ALA A 52 -15.26 0.60 -17.47
CA ALA A 52 -15.95 0.64 -18.74
C ALA A 52 -16.95 1.82 -18.85
N LYS A 53 -17.66 2.14 -17.75
CA LYS A 53 -18.67 3.21 -17.70
C LYS A 53 -18.04 4.59 -17.53
N SER A 54 -17.03 4.72 -16.68
CA SER A 54 -16.38 6.00 -16.35
C SER A 54 -15.35 6.44 -17.39
N LYS A 55 -14.89 5.53 -18.26
CA LYS A 55 -13.75 5.70 -19.19
C LYS A 55 -12.40 5.90 -18.49
N VAL A 56 -12.32 5.59 -17.18
CA VAL A 56 -11.08 5.54 -16.44
C VAL A 56 -10.53 4.12 -16.53
N PRO A 57 -9.29 3.89 -16.97
CA PRO A 57 -8.75 2.55 -17.15
C PRO A 57 -8.68 1.78 -15.84
N PHE A 58 -8.78 0.45 -15.92
CA PHE A 58 -8.48 -0.45 -14.82
C PHE A 58 -7.08 -1.00 -14.98
N SER A 59 -6.28 -0.97 -13.92
CA SER A 59 -4.91 -1.49 -13.91
C SER A 59 -4.62 -2.23 -12.62
N MET A 60 -3.96 -3.36 -12.73
CA MET A 60 -3.41 -4.12 -11.60
C MET A 60 -1.92 -3.84 -11.38
N GLU A 61 -1.30 -2.97 -12.20
CA GLU A 61 0.12 -2.61 -12.11
C GLU A 61 1.07 -3.82 -12.14
N GLY A 62 0.74 -4.84 -12.90
CA GLY A 62 1.50 -6.10 -12.97
C GLY A 62 1.20 -7.10 -11.85
N ARG A 63 0.35 -6.76 -10.87
CA ARG A 63 -0.07 -7.69 -9.82
C ARG A 63 -1.04 -8.75 -10.38
N VAL A 64 -0.94 -9.94 -9.83
CA VAL A 64 -1.79 -11.09 -10.16
C VAL A 64 -2.48 -11.63 -8.91
N PHE A 65 -3.59 -12.31 -9.08
CA PHE A 65 -4.25 -13.01 -7.98
C PHE A 65 -3.91 -14.49 -8.00
N GLU A 66 -3.39 -14.99 -6.90
CA GLU A 66 -3.15 -16.41 -6.66
C GLU A 66 -4.00 -16.94 -5.52
N LYS A 67 -4.65 -18.07 -5.73
CA LYS A 67 -5.58 -18.66 -4.74
C LYS A 67 -4.98 -18.86 -3.34
N LYS A 68 -3.68 -19.16 -3.26
CA LYS A 68 -3.00 -19.40 -1.98
C LYS A 68 -2.40 -18.16 -1.34
N ARG A 69 -1.92 -17.21 -2.16
CA ARG A 69 -1.17 -16.03 -1.71
C ARG A 69 -1.99 -14.71 -1.79
N GLY A 70 -3.14 -14.77 -2.45
CA GLY A 70 -3.95 -13.58 -2.71
C GLY A 70 -3.37 -12.72 -3.83
N LEU A 71 -3.55 -11.40 -3.71
CA LEU A 71 -3.03 -10.43 -4.67
C LEU A 71 -1.55 -10.16 -4.39
N ILE A 72 -0.68 -10.38 -5.39
CA ILE A 72 0.78 -10.23 -5.28
C ILE A 72 1.38 -9.81 -6.63
N TYR A 73 2.63 -9.32 -6.63
CA TYR A 73 3.46 -9.35 -7.83
C TYR A 73 3.92 -10.79 -8.11
N PRO A 74 3.98 -11.23 -9.39
CA PRO A 74 4.45 -12.58 -9.71
C PRO A 74 5.94 -12.76 -9.34
N ASP A 75 6.35 -14.02 -9.11
CA ASP A 75 7.74 -14.33 -8.69
C ASP A 75 8.81 -13.92 -9.74
N ASN A 76 8.41 -13.78 -10.99
CA ASN A 76 9.26 -13.31 -12.10
C ASN A 76 9.06 -11.81 -12.42
N PHE A 77 8.55 -11.04 -11.48
CA PHE A 77 8.42 -9.59 -11.65
C PHE A 77 9.79 -8.93 -11.78
N ASP A 78 9.93 -7.93 -12.65
CA ASP A 78 11.22 -7.30 -12.96
C ASP A 78 11.90 -6.67 -11.74
N ASP A 79 11.10 -6.08 -10.84
CA ASP A 79 11.59 -5.59 -9.56
C ASP A 79 11.62 -6.73 -8.54
N GLN A 80 12.81 -7.27 -8.31
CA GLN A 80 13.03 -8.40 -7.40
C GLN A 80 12.67 -8.10 -5.94
N VAL A 81 12.62 -6.82 -5.55
CA VAL A 81 12.19 -6.41 -4.19
C VAL A 81 10.70 -6.71 -3.99
N PHE A 82 9.90 -6.63 -5.04
CA PHE A 82 8.46 -6.84 -4.96
C PHE A 82 8.01 -8.23 -5.43
N ALA A 83 8.89 -8.99 -6.10
CA ALA A 83 8.57 -10.32 -6.59
C ALA A 83 8.01 -11.22 -5.47
N GLY A 84 6.89 -11.88 -5.74
CA GLY A 84 6.20 -12.75 -4.79
C GLY A 84 5.49 -12.06 -3.63
N GLN A 85 5.50 -10.72 -3.54
CA GLN A 85 4.93 -9.96 -2.44
C GLN A 85 3.70 -9.14 -2.87
N TYR A 86 2.84 -8.85 -1.89
CA TYR A 86 1.83 -7.81 -2.07
C TYR A 86 2.42 -6.45 -1.70
N VAL A 87 2.30 -5.52 -2.63
CA VAL A 87 2.57 -4.10 -2.38
C VAL A 87 1.33 -3.32 -2.79
N SER A 88 0.80 -2.50 -1.88
CA SER A 88 -0.32 -1.64 -2.16
C SER A 88 0.04 -0.56 -3.18
N ARG A 89 -0.96 -0.06 -3.89
CA ARG A 89 -0.82 1.09 -4.78
C ARG A 89 -0.10 2.23 -4.07
N ARG A 90 0.95 2.74 -4.70
CA ARG A 90 1.72 3.85 -4.16
C ARG A 90 1.04 5.18 -4.46
N PHE A 91 1.27 6.15 -3.59
CA PHE A 91 1.02 7.53 -3.90
C PHE A 91 1.96 7.96 -5.04
N ASN A 92 1.40 8.51 -6.10
CA ASN A 92 2.17 9.05 -7.20
C ASN A 92 1.76 10.51 -7.41
N GLU A 93 2.64 11.45 -7.08
CA GLU A 93 2.39 12.88 -7.24
C GLU A 93 2.10 13.28 -8.69
N THR A 94 2.67 12.56 -9.65
CA THR A 94 2.41 12.79 -11.08
C THR A 94 0.95 12.53 -11.45
N LEU A 95 0.27 11.60 -10.74
CA LEU A 95 -1.14 11.27 -11.00
C LEU A 95 -2.10 12.42 -10.65
N ILE A 96 -1.69 13.35 -9.78
CA ILE A 96 -2.53 14.51 -9.42
C ILE A 96 -2.58 15.52 -10.56
N LYS A 97 -1.51 15.63 -11.34
CA LYS A 97 -1.34 16.63 -12.39
C LYS A 97 -1.73 16.13 -13.78
N ASP A 98 -1.68 14.82 -13.99
CA ASP A 98 -1.88 14.21 -15.31
C ASP A 98 -3.03 13.21 -15.29
N ARG A 99 -4.19 13.61 -15.85
CA ARG A 99 -5.37 12.73 -15.95
C ARG A 99 -5.13 11.51 -16.84
N GLU A 100 -4.11 11.52 -17.68
CA GLU A 100 -3.77 10.38 -18.56
C GLU A 100 -3.24 9.19 -17.77
N THR A 101 -2.75 9.42 -16.54
CA THR A 101 -2.26 8.35 -15.66
C THR A 101 -3.26 7.89 -14.60
N GLU A 102 -4.49 8.43 -14.62
CA GLU A 102 -5.55 8.01 -13.69
C GLU A 102 -6.04 6.60 -14.03
N TYR A 103 -6.14 5.73 -13.03
CA TYR A 103 -6.67 4.38 -13.18
C TYR A 103 -7.36 3.88 -11.93
N LEU A 104 -8.27 2.90 -12.09
CA LEU A 104 -8.84 2.14 -10.99
C LEU A 104 -7.96 0.92 -10.71
N SER A 105 -7.84 0.53 -9.46
CA SER A 105 -7.15 -0.70 -9.06
C SER A 105 -7.96 -1.49 -8.04
N VAL A 106 -7.68 -2.79 -7.91
CA VAL A 106 -8.12 -3.59 -6.77
C VAL A 106 -6.94 -3.75 -5.83
N GLU A 107 -7.19 -3.43 -4.56
CA GLU A 107 -6.21 -3.46 -3.50
C GLU A 107 -6.66 -4.40 -2.38
N ARG A 108 -5.71 -4.93 -1.60
CA ARG A 108 -6.01 -5.58 -0.32
C ARG A 108 -6.18 -4.53 0.76
N SER A 109 -7.20 -4.67 1.58
CA SER A 109 -7.46 -3.74 2.68
C SER A 109 -6.36 -3.74 3.75
N ASP A 110 -5.69 -4.87 3.97
CA ASP A 110 -4.57 -5.00 4.92
C ASP A 110 -3.27 -4.31 4.47
N GLY A 111 -3.21 -3.81 3.24
CA GLY A 111 -2.14 -2.93 2.77
C GLY A 111 -2.25 -1.47 3.22
N TYR A 112 -3.28 -1.13 4.01
CA TYR A 112 -3.56 0.24 4.45
C TYR A 112 -3.81 0.29 5.95
N ASP A 113 -3.08 1.12 6.66
CA ASP A 113 -3.21 1.30 8.11
C ASP A 113 -4.63 1.67 8.53
N GLY A 114 -5.14 1.00 9.56
CA GLY A 114 -6.47 1.25 10.11
C GLY A 114 -7.64 0.75 9.26
N PHE A 115 -7.37 -0.05 8.22
CA PHE A 115 -8.41 -0.75 7.49
C PHE A 115 -8.62 -2.13 8.11
N LYS A 116 -9.89 -2.61 8.10
CA LYS A 116 -10.19 -3.97 8.52
C LYS A 116 -9.58 -4.94 7.50
N PRO A 117 -8.74 -5.90 7.92
CA PRO A 117 -8.12 -6.86 7.00
C PRO A 117 -9.14 -7.86 6.43
N GLY A 118 -8.74 -8.56 5.36
CA GLY A 118 -9.53 -9.63 4.75
C GLY A 118 -10.49 -9.18 3.65
N TYR A 119 -10.41 -7.93 3.21
CA TYR A 119 -11.24 -7.41 2.12
C TYR A 119 -10.40 -6.98 0.92
N TYR A 120 -11.06 -6.94 -0.24
CA TYR A 120 -10.58 -6.31 -1.45
C TYR A 120 -11.34 -5.01 -1.68
N ILE A 121 -10.63 -3.93 -1.94
CA ILE A 121 -11.19 -2.59 -2.14
C ILE A 121 -10.92 -2.13 -3.57
N VAL A 122 -11.91 -1.52 -4.20
CA VAL A 122 -11.72 -0.83 -5.48
C VAL A 122 -11.29 0.61 -5.19
N VAL A 123 -10.09 0.97 -5.64
CA VAL A 123 -9.46 2.27 -5.36
C VAL A 123 -9.42 3.11 -6.62
N ALA A 124 -9.91 4.36 -6.51
CA ALA A 124 -9.86 5.35 -7.58
C ALA A 124 -8.66 6.31 -7.48
N GLY A 125 -7.94 6.28 -6.39
CA GLY A 125 -6.75 7.10 -6.20
C GLY A 125 -6.40 7.32 -4.74
N ILE A 126 -5.19 7.87 -4.54
CA ILE A 126 -4.66 8.24 -3.23
C ILE A 126 -4.30 9.72 -3.29
N TYR A 127 -4.69 10.50 -2.30
CA TYR A 127 -4.65 11.96 -2.30
C TYR A 127 -4.05 12.51 -1.01
N GLU A 128 -3.45 13.69 -1.08
CA GLU A 128 -2.95 14.40 0.10
C GLU A 128 -4.10 14.94 0.96
N SER A 129 -5.18 15.39 0.32
CA SER A 129 -6.28 16.04 1.01
C SER A 129 -7.57 15.23 0.99
N ALA A 130 -8.35 15.36 2.07
CA ALA A 130 -9.72 14.83 2.14
C ALA A 130 -10.63 15.43 1.07
N LYS A 131 -10.38 16.68 0.69
CA LYS A 131 -11.17 17.39 -0.32
C LYS A 131 -11.05 16.72 -1.67
N ASP A 132 -9.82 16.41 -2.09
CA ASP A 132 -9.55 15.81 -3.41
C ASP A 132 -10.04 14.37 -3.47
N ALA A 133 -9.80 13.58 -2.42
CA ALA A 133 -10.33 12.22 -2.32
C ALA A 133 -11.87 12.18 -2.37
N ARG A 134 -12.54 13.11 -1.69
CA ARG A 134 -14.02 13.23 -1.74
C ARG A 134 -14.52 13.73 -3.09
N ALA A 135 -13.79 14.63 -3.75
CA ALA A 135 -14.13 15.07 -5.09
C ALA A 135 -14.08 13.89 -6.08
N GLN A 136 -13.06 13.04 -5.93
CA GLN A 136 -12.93 11.84 -6.73
C GLN A 136 -14.08 10.84 -6.45
N THR A 137 -14.41 10.54 -5.19
CA THR A 137 -15.55 9.64 -4.90
C THR A 137 -16.87 10.17 -5.45
N LYS A 138 -17.10 11.49 -5.39
CA LYS A 138 -18.29 12.13 -6.00
C LYS A 138 -18.35 11.95 -7.52
N ARG A 139 -17.21 12.01 -8.21
CA ARG A 139 -17.14 11.79 -9.65
C ARG A 139 -17.62 10.41 -10.06
N PHE A 140 -17.39 9.41 -9.20
CA PHE A 140 -17.82 8.03 -9.43
C PHE A 140 -19.20 7.69 -8.85
N ALA A 141 -19.88 8.61 -8.16
CA ALA A 141 -21.11 8.34 -7.42
C ALA A 141 -22.23 7.71 -8.26
N ALA A 142 -22.30 8.02 -9.57
CA ALA A 142 -23.28 7.42 -10.49
C ALA A 142 -23.08 5.91 -10.70
N TRP A 143 -21.86 5.40 -10.48
CA TRP A 143 -21.51 4.00 -10.71
C TRP A 143 -21.10 3.27 -9.42
N ALA A 144 -20.72 4.03 -8.40
CA ALA A 144 -20.30 3.57 -7.08
C ALA A 144 -20.97 4.42 -5.99
N PRO A 145 -22.27 4.22 -5.71
CA PRO A 145 -23.02 5.07 -4.77
C PRO A 145 -22.53 4.96 -3.32
N THR A 146 -21.81 3.89 -2.98
CA THR A 146 -21.22 3.65 -1.66
C THR A 146 -19.81 4.18 -1.50
N ALA A 147 -19.29 4.90 -2.52
CA ALA A 147 -17.93 5.42 -2.53
C ALA A 147 -17.68 6.40 -1.37
N TYR A 148 -16.52 6.27 -0.75
CA TYR A 148 -16.10 7.14 0.35
C TYR A 148 -14.59 7.36 0.36
N ALA A 149 -14.16 8.40 1.05
CA ALA A 149 -12.74 8.69 1.28
C ALA A 149 -12.34 8.30 2.71
N LYS A 150 -11.23 7.58 2.86
CA LYS A 150 -10.71 7.16 4.17
C LYS A 150 -9.25 7.57 4.33
N LYS A 151 -8.92 8.13 5.50
CA LYS A 151 -7.54 8.48 5.88
C LYS A 151 -6.79 7.22 6.29
N THR A 152 -5.53 7.13 5.89
CA THR A 152 -4.61 6.05 6.24
C THR A 152 -3.17 6.58 6.26
N LYS A 153 -2.26 5.80 6.83
CA LYS A 153 -0.84 5.97 6.59
C LYS A 153 -0.41 5.10 5.40
N ILE A 154 0.43 5.64 4.55
CA ILE A 154 1.00 4.94 3.40
C ILE A 154 2.51 5.03 3.48
N SER A 155 3.18 3.89 3.34
CA SER A 155 4.63 3.87 3.18
C SER A 155 5.00 4.53 1.85
N MET A 156 5.85 5.54 1.90
CA MET A 156 6.33 6.24 0.71
C MET A 156 7.49 5.51 0.02
N GLY A 157 7.88 4.35 0.55
CA GLY A 157 9.02 3.56 0.10
C GLY A 157 10.35 4.13 0.59
N CYS A 158 11.42 3.36 0.42
CA CYS A 158 12.77 3.87 0.63
C CYS A 158 13.13 4.77 -0.55
N MET A 159 13.51 6.02 -0.30
CA MET A 159 14.19 6.83 -1.30
C MET A 159 15.62 6.29 -1.42
N HIS A 160 15.90 5.61 -2.51
CA HIS A 160 17.25 5.19 -2.89
C HIS A 160 17.83 6.18 -3.89
#